data_9f20ea906746b90602e58fa51beaa2ef
#
_entry.id   9f20ea906746b90602e58fa51beaa2ef
#
_cell.length_a   1.000
_cell.length_b   1.000
_cell.length_c   1.000
_cell.angle_alpha   90.00
_cell.angle_beta   90.00
_cell.angle_gamma   90.00
#
_symmetry.space_group_name_H-M   'P 1'
#
loop_
_entity.id
_entity.type
_entity.pdbx_description
1 polymer ?
#
loop_
_entity_poly.entity_id
_entity_poly.type
_entity_poly.pdbx_seq_one_letter_code
_entity_poly.pdbx_strand_id
1 'polypeptide(L)'
;MPSTRLVASLAAAAVFVIGISTGTAWAGGPGGAIEDSKDISAAVGTGVFIDGLVGFRATGATNDEASARVIAQCQSAGGQECTSDEVTNDKLCIVSVADDSNEVVAGGAGATVEAARDDAYQRAAANGTPLGPTATVVISDCH
;
A
#
# COMPACT_ATOMS: atom_id res chain seq x y z
N MET A 1 28.98 -42.49 -29.02
CA MET A 1 28.79 -42.09 -28.77
C MET A 1 28.65 -41.25 -28.07
N PRO A 2 28.51 -41.13 -27.97
CA PRO A 2 28.37 -40.33 -27.37
C PRO A 2 27.99 -39.68 -26.51
N SER A 3 27.98 -39.85 -26.09
CA SER A 3 27.68 -39.24 -25.37
C SER A 3 27.60 -38.38 -24.63
N THR A 4 27.69 -38.25 -24.70
CA THR A 4 27.60 -37.38 -24.11
C THR A 4 27.21 -36.67 -23.35
N ARG A 5 27.34 -36.85 -23.30
CA ARG A 5 26.97 -36.16 -22.69
C ARG A 5 26.73 -35.52 -21.84
N LEU A 6 26.58 -35.53 -21.65
CA LEU A 6 26.33 -34.80 -20.91
C LEU A 6 26.24 -34.09 -20.07
N VAL A 7 26.21 -34.15 -20.11
CA VAL A 7 26.15 -33.49 -19.37
C VAL A 7 25.91 -32.72 -18.63
N ALA A 8 25.90 -32.86 -18.78
CA ALA A 8 25.71 -32.12 -18.06
C ALA A 8 25.34 -31.47 -17.33
N SER A 9 25.32 -31.73 -17.46
CA SER A 9 25.01 -31.11 -16.72
C SER A 9 24.69 -30.47 -15.99
N LEU A 10 24.70 -30.70 -15.96
CA LEU A 10 24.39 -30.16 -15.22
C LEU A 10 24.30 -29.43 -14.48
N ALA A 11 24.41 -29.61 -14.63
CA ALA A 11 24.37 -29.04 -13.96
C ALA A 11 24.07 -28.24 -13.43
N ALA A 12 24.12 -28.42 -13.64
CA ALA A 12 23.90 -27.74 -13.14
C ALA A 12 23.33 -27.15 -12.51
N ALA A 13 23.28 -27.46 -12.50
CA ALA A 13 22.85 -26.98 -11.91
C ALA A 13 22.62 -26.39 -11.12
N ALA A 14 22.73 -26.65 -11.07
CA ALA A 14 22.59 -26.17 -10.32
C ALA A 14 22.44 -25.28 -9.79
N VAL A 15 22.50 -25.42 -10.02
CA VAL A 15 22.38 -24.63 -9.54
C VAL A 15 21.81 -23.96 -9.02
N PHE A 16 21.56 -24.14 -9.14
CA PHE A 16 20.95 -23.57 -8.64
C PHE A 16 20.79 -23.03 -7.84
N VAL A 17 20.88 -23.31 -7.97
CA VAL A 17 20.58 -22.87 -7.30
C VAL A 17 20.46 -22.21 -6.58
N ILE A 18 20.59 -22.41 -6.61
CA ILE A 18 20.34 -21.89 -5.91
C ILE A 18 20.19 -21.13 -5.35
N GLY A 19 20.29 -21.26 -5.50
CA GLY A 19 19.98 -20.59 -5.08
C GLY A 19 19.69 -20.04 -4.44
N ILE A 20 19.58 -20.12 -4.33
CA ILE A 20 19.09 -19.61 -3.70
C ILE A 20 18.85 -19.03 -3.04
N SER A 21 18.94 -19.24 -3.08
CA SER A 21 18.46 -18.74 -2.47
C SER A 21 18.26 -18.16 -1.84
N THR A 22 18.45 -18.21 -1.82
CA THR A 22 18.03 -17.70 -1.17
C THR A 22 17.75 -17.08 -0.60
N GLY A 23 17.80 -17.20 -0.61
CA GLY A 23 17.33 -16.67 -0.03
C GLY A 23 17.16 -15.99 0.53
N THR A 24 17.27 -15.94 0.52
CA THR A 24 16.89 -15.36 1.10
C THR A 24 16.36 -14.84 1.49
N ALA A 25 16.37 -15.01 1.43
CA ALA A 25 15.73 -14.61 1.81
C ALA A 25 15.25 -14.22 2.35
N TRP A 26 15.18 -14.29 2.68
CA TRP A 26 14.49 -13.98 3.27
C TRP A 26 14.19 -13.60 3.92
N ALA A 27 14.23 -13.70 3.79
CA ALA A 27 13.94 -13.47 4.41
C ALA A 27 13.48 -13.17 4.97
N GLY A 28 13.72 -13.17 4.90
CA GLY A 28 13.21 -13.08 5.85
C GLY A 28 12.33 -12.76 6.30
N GLY A 29 11.78 -13.14 6.03
CA GLY A 29 10.56 -12.89 6.50
C GLY A 29 10.50 -11.97 7.62
N PRO A 30 10.93 -12.31 8.62
CA PRO A 30 10.68 -11.48 9.78
C PRO A 30 11.50 -10.23 9.76
N GLY A 31 12.32 -10.09 8.84
CA GLY A 31 13.07 -8.86 8.73
C GLY A 31 12.19 -7.65 8.67
N GLY A 32 10.89 -7.87 8.57
CA GLY A 32 9.98 -6.75 8.53
C GLY A 32 10.14 -5.78 9.67
N ALA A 33 10.43 -6.28 10.84
CA ALA A 33 10.59 -5.39 11.97
C ALA A 33 11.72 -4.40 11.75
N ILE A 34 12.79 -4.84 11.13
CA ILE A 34 13.92 -3.96 10.88
C ILE A 34 13.56 -2.93 9.82
N GLU A 35 12.81 -3.37 8.84
CA GLU A 35 12.41 -2.46 7.77
C GLU A 35 11.57 -1.33 8.30
N ASP A 36 10.70 -1.63 9.26
CA ASP A 36 9.82 -0.62 9.81
C ASP A 36 10.58 0.53 10.41
N SER A 37 11.72 0.27 11.00
CA SER A 37 12.49 1.33 11.63
C SER A 37 13.07 2.31 10.63
N LYS A 38 13.13 1.94 9.37
CA LYS A 38 13.64 2.81 8.32
C LYS A 38 12.53 3.50 7.54
N ASP A 39 11.30 3.09 7.76
CA ASP A 39 10.19 3.67 7.04
C ASP A 39 9.87 5.03 7.63
N ILE A 40 9.80 6.04 6.78
CA ILE A 40 9.50 7.41 7.18
C ILE A 40 8.27 7.94 6.49
N SER A 41 7.75 7.21 5.54
CA SER A 41 6.56 7.61 4.79
C SER A 41 5.42 6.67 5.13
N ALA A 42 4.23 7.23 5.20
CA ALA A 42 3.01 6.47 5.41
C ALA A 42 1.99 6.85 4.34
N ALA A 43 1.22 5.89 3.91
CA ALA A 43 0.18 6.10 2.90
C ALA A 43 -1.11 5.43 3.34
N VAL A 44 -2.22 6.04 2.98
CA VAL A 44 -3.53 5.44 3.13
C VAL A 44 -4.20 5.41 1.76
N GLY A 45 -5.05 4.42 1.57
CA GLY A 45 -5.72 4.24 0.29
C GLY A 45 -6.97 3.43 0.44
N THR A 46 -7.68 3.26 -0.66
CA THR A 46 -8.96 2.55 -0.66
C THR A 46 -9.05 1.64 -1.86
N GLY A 47 -9.98 0.70 -1.76
CA GLY A 47 -10.37 -0.14 -2.89
C GLY A 47 -11.84 -0.48 -2.79
N VAL A 48 -12.39 -0.86 -3.92
CA VAL A 48 -13.80 -1.24 -4.04
C VAL A 48 -13.92 -2.74 -3.80
N PHE A 49 -14.79 -3.11 -2.89
CA PHE A 49 -15.10 -4.49 -2.57
C PHE A 49 -16.60 -4.70 -2.69
N ILE A 50 -17.02 -5.95 -2.58
CA ILE A 50 -18.43 -6.28 -2.79
C ILE A 50 -19.33 -5.59 -1.78
N ASP A 51 -18.80 -5.33 -0.58
CA ASP A 51 -19.56 -4.70 0.51
C ASP A 51 -19.34 -3.19 0.62
N GLY A 52 -18.56 -2.60 -0.28
CA GLY A 52 -18.29 -1.16 -0.24
C GLY A 52 -16.82 -0.84 -0.32
N LEU A 53 -16.51 0.38 0.05
CA LEU A 53 -15.14 0.89 0.02
C LEU A 53 -14.40 0.52 1.30
N VAL A 54 -13.23 -0.04 1.14
CA VAL A 54 -12.40 -0.50 2.27
C VAL A 54 -11.08 0.25 2.25
N GLY A 55 -10.63 0.68 3.43
CA GLY A 55 -9.39 1.43 3.57
C GLY A 55 -8.20 0.54 3.91
N PHE A 56 -7.04 0.98 3.45
CA PHE A 56 -5.76 0.32 3.68
C PHE A 56 -4.71 1.33 4.06
N ARG A 57 -3.66 0.89 4.74
CA ARG A 57 -2.52 1.74 5.06
C ARG A 57 -1.23 0.94 4.90
N ALA A 58 -0.16 1.65 4.58
CA ALA A 58 1.15 1.04 4.43
C ALA A 58 2.22 2.09 4.71
N THR A 59 3.43 1.62 4.99
CA THR A 59 4.57 2.50 5.18
C THR A 59 5.65 2.14 4.16
N GLY A 60 6.62 3.02 4.03
CA GLY A 60 7.74 2.81 3.14
C GLY A 60 8.86 3.79 3.41
N ALA A 61 9.99 3.56 2.79
CA ALA A 61 11.14 4.45 2.95
C ALA A 61 10.93 5.77 2.21
N THR A 62 10.08 5.78 1.20
CA THR A 62 9.73 6.99 0.43
C THR A 62 8.22 7.03 0.25
N ASN A 63 7.74 8.23 -0.13
CA ASN A 63 6.32 8.39 -0.44
C ASN A 63 5.87 7.46 -1.57
N ASP A 64 6.70 7.34 -2.62
CA ASP A 64 6.36 6.46 -3.74
C ASP A 64 6.25 5.01 -3.30
N GLU A 65 7.15 4.58 -2.44
CA GLU A 65 7.14 3.20 -1.94
C GLU A 65 5.92 2.95 -1.07
N ALA A 66 5.60 3.87 -0.16
CA ALA A 66 4.43 3.73 0.70
C ALA A 66 3.16 3.66 -0.15
N SER A 67 3.04 4.54 -1.16
CA SER A 67 1.89 4.55 -2.06
C SER A 67 1.77 3.24 -2.84
N ALA A 68 2.89 2.74 -3.35
CA ALA A 68 2.87 1.47 -4.10
C ALA A 68 2.45 0.32 -3.19
N ARG A 69 2.91 0.32 -1.95
CA ARG A 69 2.59 -0.75 -1.00
C ARG A 69 1.13 -0.74 -0.61
N VAL A 70 0.52 0.43 -0.41
CA VAL A 70 -0.88 0.48 -0.02
C VAL A 70 -1.76 -0.02 -1.16
N ILE A 71 -1.41 0.31 -2.40
CA ILE A 71 -2.13 -0.21 -3.56
C ILE A 71 -1.98 -1.73 -3.65
N ALA A 72 -0.75 -2.23 -3.44
CA ALA A 72 -0.49 -3.67 -3.50
C ALA A 72 -1.26 -4.43 -2.42
N GLN A 73 -1.37 -3.87 -1.22
CA GLN A 73 -2.16 -4.50 -0.15
C GLN A 73 -3.61 -4.63 -0.55
N CYS A 74 -4.18 -3.57 -1.11
CA CYS A 74 -5.56 -3.57 -1.56
C CYS A 74 -5.76 -4.63 -2.65
N GLN A 75 -4.88 -4.67 -3.64
CA GLN A 75 -4.96 -5.66 -4.72
C GLN A 75 -4.84 -7.08 -4.21
N SER A 76 -3.92 -7.32 -3.28
CA SER A 76 -3.73 -8.63 -2.69
C SER A 76 -4.96 -9.09 -1.93
N ALA A 77 -5.72 -8.16 -1.37
CA ALA A 77 -6.96 -8.48 -0.66
C ALA A 77 -8.14 -8.69 -1.59
N GLY A 78 -7.95 -8.50 -2.89
CA GLY A 78 -9.01 -8.69 -3.88
C GLY A 78 -9.76 -7.41 -4.24
N GLY A 79 -9.24 -6.26 -3.86
CA GLY A 79 -9.90 -5.00 -4.14
C GLY A 79 -9.80 -4.60 -5.60
N GLN A 80 -10.81 -3.86 -6.05
CA GLN A 80 -10.84 -3.25 -7.37
C GLN A 80 -10.58 -1.76 -7.22
N GLU A 81 -10.06 -1.13 -8.27
CA GLU A 81 -9.82 0.32 -8.28
C GLU A 81 -9.03 0.78 -7.05
N CYS A 82 -7.99 0.04 -6.73
CA CYS A 82 -7.16 0.35 -5.58
C CYS A 82 -6.37 1.63 -5.80
N THR A 83 -6.42 2.53 -4.83
CA THR A 83 -5.79 3.84 -4.93
C THR A 83 -4.97 4.15 -3.69
N SER A 84 -4.00 5.05 -3.86
CA SER A 84 -3.32 5.70 -2.75
C SER A 84 -3.91 7.10 -2.66
N ASP A 85 -4.58 7.39 -1.56
CA ASP A 85 -5.39 8.60 -1.45
C ASP A 85 -4.63 9.74 -0.78
N GLU A 86 -3.74 9.41 0.15
CA GLU A 86 -2.89 10.40 0.80
C GLU A 86 -1.61 9.72 1.27
N VAL A 87 -0.52 10.49 1.28
CA VAL A 87 0.78 10.01 1.71
C VAL A 87 1.51 11.15 2.41
N THR A 88 2.30 10.84 3.43
CA THR A 88 3.09 11.84 4.14
C THR A 88 4.41 11.26 4.60
N ASN A 89 5.43 12.12 4.67
CA ASN A 89 6.67 11.82 5.37
C ASN A 89 6.93 12.85 6.48
N ASP A 90 5.90 13.58 6.89
CA ASP A 90 6.01 14.70 7.81
C ASP A 90 5.37 14.42 9.17
N LYS A 91 5.06 13.17 9.47
CA LYS A 91 4.45 12.77 10.74
C LYS A 91 3.08 13.42 10.96
N LEU A 92 2.37 13.63 9.88
CA LEU A 92 1.00 14.11 9.94
C LEU A 92 0.06 12.93 10.10
N CYS A 93 -1.15 13.22 10.57
CA CYS A 93 -2.24 12.27 10.44
C CYS A 93 -2.76 12.34 9.01
N ILE A 94 -2.98 11.20 8.41
CA ILE A 94 -3.54 11.11 7.07
C ILE A 94 -4.76 10.22 7.10
N VAL A 95 -5.73 10.51 6.24
CA VAL A 95 -6.98 9.76 6.19
C VAL A 95 -7.40 9.50 4.76
N SER A 96 -8.15 8.42 4.58
CA SER A 96 -9.02 8.27 3.40
C SER A 96 -10.45 8.38 3.90
N VAL A 97 -11.22 9.25 3.27
CA VAL A 97 -12.64 9.44 3.56
C VAL A 97 -13.39 8.92 2.34
N ALA A 98 -14.37 8.08 2.58
CA ALA A 98 -15.10 7.44 1.48
C ALA A 98 -16.59 7.57 1.72
N ASP A 99 -17.32 7.73 0.64
CA ASP A 99 -18.78 7.79 0.65
C ASP A 99 -19.30 6.68 -0.27
N ASP A 100 -19.81 5.62 0.32
CA ASP A 100 -20.32 4.48 -0.45
C ASP A 100 -21.49 4.83 -1.33
N SER A 101 -22.24 5.89 -0.97
CA SER A 101 -23.46 6.24 -1.73
C SER A 101 -23.16 6.76 -3.12
N ASN A 102 -22.01 7.38 -3.31
CA ASN A 102 -21.60 7.92 -4.62
C ASN A 102 -20.20 7.49 -5.04
N GLU A 103 -19.57 6.62 -4.23
CA GLU A 103 -18.24 6.08 -4.48
C GLU A 103 -17.16 7.16 -4.60
N VAL A 104 -17.34 8.27 -3.92
CA VAL A 104 -16.34 9.33 -3.87
C VAL A 104 -15.37 9.03 -2.74
N VAL A 105 -14.09 9.15 -3.03
CA VAL A 105 -13.01 8.96 -2.07
C VAL A 105 -12.11 10.19 -2.12
N ALA A 106 -11.68 10.64 -0.95
CA ALA A 106 -10.73 11.75 -0.86
C ALA A 106 -9.73 11.50 0.25
N GLY A 107 -8.49 11.85 0.00
CA GLY A 107 -7.44 11.83 1.01
C GLY A 107 -7.30 13.19 1.67
N GLY A 108 -6.80 13.18 2.88
CA GLY A 108 -6.53 14.42 3.60
C GLY A 108 -5.41 14.24 4.60
N ALA A 109 -4.79 15.35 4.99
CA ALA A 109 -3.68 15.36 5.94
C ALA A 109 -3.84 16.52 6.90
N GLY A 110 -3.41 16.31 8.14
CA GLY A 110 -3.47 17.35 9.15
C GLY A 110 -2.80 16.91 10.45
N ALA A 111 -2.77 17.82 11.41
CA ALA A 111 -2.12 17.53 12.70
C ALA A 111 -2.92 16.49 13.51
N THR A 112 -4.21 16.34 13.24
CA THR A 112 -5.08 15.37 13.90
C THR A 112 -5.92 14.67 12.84
N VAL A 113 -6.57 13.56 13.22
CA VAL A 113 -7.47 12.86 12.30
C VAL A 113 -8.62 13.78 11.88
N GLU A 114 -9.15 14.59 12.82
CA GLU A 114 -10.22 15.53 12.50
C GLU A 114 -9.77 16.57 11.48
N ALA A 115 -8.59 17.13 11.67
CA ALA A 115 -8.05 18.11 10.72
C ALA A 115 -7.81 17.46 9.36
N ALA A 116 -7.30 16.23 9.34
CA ALA A 116 -7.09 15.51 8.10
C ALA A 116 -8.41 15.23 7.39
N ARG A 117 -9.45 14.86 8.14
CA ARG A 117 -10.78 14.66 7.58
C ARG A 117 -11.32 15.94 6.96
N ASP A 118 -11.20 17.06 7.67
CA ASP A 118 -11.67 18.34 7.14
C ASP A 118 -10.94 18.72 5.87
N ASP A 119 -9.63 18.42 5.82
CA ASP A 119 -8.83 18.65 4.61
C ASP A 119 -9.34 17.80 3.45
N ALA A 120 -9.70 16.53 3.72
CA ALA A 120 -10.26 15.66 2.68
C ALA A 120 -11.56 16.23 2.12
N TYR A 121 -12.44 16.72 2.98
CA TYR A 121 -13.70 17.32 2.53
C TYR A 121 -13.44 18.55 1.66
N GLN A 122 -12.48 19.39 2.06
CA GLN A 122 -12.16 20.58 1.28
C GLN A 122 -11.58 20.23 -0.08
N ARG A 123 -10.71 19.22 -0.13
CA ARG A 123 -10.11 18.78 -1.39
C ARG A 123 -11.16 18.20 -2.33
N ALA A 124 -12.06 17.40 -1.80
CA ALA A 124 -13.11 16.78 -2.61
C ALA A 124 -14.00 17.87 -3.22
N ALA A 125 -14.37 18.87 -2.42
CA ALA A 125 -15.19 19.97 -2.92
C ALA A 125 -14.45 20.77 -3.99
N ALA A 126 -13.16 21.03 -3.76
CA ALA A 126 -12.35 21.80 -4.72
C ALA A 126 -12.19 21.05 -6.04
N ASN A 127 -12.21 19.72 -6.01
CA ASN A 127 -12.08 18.89 -7.20
C ASN A 127 -13.41 18.67 -7.93
N GLY A 128 -14.52 19.21 -7.41
CA GLY A 128 -15.80 19.05 -8.03
C GLY A 128 -16.49 17.73 -7.73
N THR A 129 -15.96 16.97 -6.77
CA THR A 129 -16.53 15.68 -6.35
C THR A 129 -16.74 15.71 -4.84
N PRO A 130 -17.67 16.53 -4.33
CA PRO A 130 -17.82 16.68 -2.89
C PRO A 130 -18.27 15.39 -2.22
N LEU A 131 -17.75 15.18 -1.02
CA LEU A 131 -18.17 14.07 -0.19
C LEU A 131 -19.56 14.38 0.37
N GLY A 132 -20.40 13.37 0.42
CA GLY A 132 -21.75 13.52 0.93
C GLY A 132 -21.82 13.37 2.45
N PRO A 133 -23.03 13.49 3.00
CA PRO A 133 -23.21 13.41 4.45
C PRO A 133 -23.00 12.00 5.02
N THR A 134 -22.98 10.99 4.16
CA THR A 134 -22.72 9.61 4.59
C THR A 134 -21.27 9.22 4.52
N ALA A 135 -20.37 10.15 4.13
CA ALA A 135 -18.96 9.86 4.04
C ALA A 135 -18.36 9.62 5.43
N THR A 136 -17.45 8.65 5.50
CA THR A 136 -16.78 8.30 6.75
C THR A 136 -15.29 8.14 6.53
N VAL A 137 -14.52 8.31 7.61
CA VAL A 137 -13.09 7.96 7.58
C VAL A 137 -13.01 6.44 7.58
N VAL A 138 -12.52 5.86 6.49
CA VAL A 138 -12.41 4.40 6.38
C VAL A 138 -11.04 3.90 6.81
N ILE A 139 -10.04 4.76 6.83
CA ILE A 139 -8.71 4.44 7.34
C ILE A 139 -8.01 5.72 7.75
N SER A 140 -7.20 5.65 8.80
CA SER A 140 -6.37 6.76 9.24
C SER A 140 -5.03 6.22 9.70
N ASP A 141 -4.03 7.07 9.62
CA ASP A 141 -2.70 6.76 10.13
C ASP A 141 -2.10 8.06 10.64
N CYS A 142 -1.72 8.06 11.91
CA CYS A 142 -0.97 9.18 12.52
C CYS A 142 0.45 8.66 12.74
N HIS A 143 1.36 9.12 11.91
CA HIS A 143 2.70 8.56 11.81
C HIS A 143 3.69 9.23 12.79
#